data_1ef9e371ad9645cdb493b23d561ac89d
#
_entry.id   1ef9e371ad9645cdb493b23d561ac89d
#
_cell.length_a   1.000
_cell.length_b   1.000
_cell.length_c   1.000
_cell.angle_alpha   90.00
_cell.angle_beta   90.00
_cell.angle_gamma   90.00
#
_symmetry.space_group_name_H-M   'P 1'
#
loop_
_entity.id
_entity.type
_entity.pdbx_description
1 polymer ?
#
loop_
_entity_poly.entity_id
_entity_poly.type
_entity_poly.pdbx_seq_one_letter_code
_entity_poly.pdbx_strand_id
1 'polypeptide(L)'
;ALANEGIEALTVSLMNAYASGIHEQRVRAIAERVMPNIPVSISSEVVPEMYEYERTETTVVNSYIRPVVSTYLESLEGELNRRMNNVQLHILRSDGGLASAEAAKATPVNLLMSGPAGGVSGAIWIAKQAGFTDLLTFDMGGTSTDVALIQNGVPQTRRETRVGDVTVRSSSVDVRSVGAG
;
A
#
# COMPACT_ATOMS: atom_id res chain seq x y z
N ALA A 1 -29.12 4.66 -7.83
CA ALA A 1 -28.67 3.59 -8.73
C ALA A 1 -27.54 2.80 -8.04
N LEU A 2 -26.31 3.32 -7.92
CA LEU A 2 -25.17 2.56 -7.37
C LEU A 2 -25.42 1.90 -6.00
N ALA A 3 -26.12 2.57 -5.10
CA ALA A 3 -26.45 2.03 -3.77
C ALA A 3 -27.26 0.71 -3.81
N ASN A 4 -27.93 0.43 -4.92
CA ASN A 4 -28.76 -0.78 -5.10
C ASN A 4 -28.05 -1.88 -5.91
N GLU A 5 -26.83 -1.63 -6.36
CA GLU A 5 -26.04 -2.56 -7.19
C GLU A 5 -25.15 -3.51 -6.36
N GLY A 6 -25.19 -3.41 -5.03
CA GLY A 6 -24.38 -4.27 -4.15
C GLY A 6 -22.88 -4.03 -4.24
N ILE A 7 -22.46 -2.80 -4.54
CA ILE A 7 -21.04 -2.42 -4.60
C ILE A 7 -20.40 -2.48 -3.22
N GLU A 8 -19.15 -2.91 -3.15
CA GLU A 8 -18.37 -3.01 -1.90
C GLU A 8 -17.39 -1.85 -1.71
N ALA A 9 -17.06 -1.12 -2.77
CA ALA A 9 -16.20 0.06 -2.75
C ALA A 9 -16.53 1.01 -3.90
N LEU A 10 -16.15 2.28 -3.78
CA LEU A 10 -16.33 3.29 -4.82
C LEU A 10 -15.00 3.99 -5.13
N THR A 11 -14.67 4.07 -6.40
CA THR A 11 -13.54 4.87 -6.91
C THR A 11 -14.06 6.16 -7.52
N VAL A 12 -13.40 7.27 -7.22
CA VAL A 12 -13.60 8.57 -7.86
C VAL A 12 -12.28 9.02 -8.46
N SER A 13 -12.25 9.19 -9.78
CA SER A 13 -11.08 9.70 -10.51
C SER A 13 -11.55 10.70 -11.55
N LEU A 14 -11.20 11.97 -11.35
CA LEU A 14 -11.59 13.07 -12.23
C LEU A 14 -10.37 13.64 -12.95
N MET A 15 -10.59 14.17 -14.14
CA MET A 15 -9.55 14.85 -14.91
C MET A 15 -8.94 16.00 -14.10
N ASN A 16 -7.61 16.13 -14.17
CA ASN A 16 -6.84 17.16 -13.48
C ASN A 16 -6.98 17.17 -11.94
N ALA A 17 -7.51 16.10 -11.32
CA ALA A 17 -7.67 16.02 -9.87
C ALA A 17 -6.33 16.02 -9.11
N TYR A 18 -5.22 15.69 -9.76
CA TYR A 18 -3.87 15.82 -9.20
C TYR A 18 -3.50 17.27 -8.86
N ALA A 19 -4.02 18.23 -9.61
CA ALA A 19 -3.79 19.66 -9.36
C ALA A 19 -4.74 20.23 -8.29
N SER A 20 -5.96 19.72 -8.22
CA SER A 20 -6.94 20.11 -7.19
C SER A 20 -7.96 18.99 -6.97
N GLY A 21 -7.95 18.39 -5.79
CA GLY A 21 -8.87 17.34 -5.38
C GLY A 21 -10.26 17.81 -4.95
N ILE A 22 -10.56 19.12 -5.01
CA ILE A 22 -11.79 19.69 -4.42
C ILE A 22 -13.08 19.05 -4.96
N HIS A 23 -13.11 18.73 -6.24
CA HIS A 23 -14.28 18.11 -6.85
C HIS A 23 -14.44 16.66 -6.43
N GLU A 24 -13.35 15.89 -6.36
CA GLU A 24 -13.36 14.52 -5.87
C GLU A 24 -13.77 14.45 -4.39
N GLN A 25 -13.25 15.37 -3.56
CA GLN A 25 -13.63 15.49 -2.16
C GLN A 25 -15.14 15.77 -1.99
N ARG A 26 -15.69 16.62 -2.85
CA ARG A 26 -17.13 16.90 -2.85
C ARG A 26 -17.95 15.67 -3.26
N VAL A 27 -17.50 14.93 -4.26
CA VAL A 27 -18.15 13.68 -4.68
C VAL A 27 -18.09 12.66 -3.54
N ARG A 28 -16.92 12.50 -2.89
CA ARG A 28 -16.78 11.63 -1.71
C ARG A 28 -17.74 12.00 -0.60
N ALA A 29 -17.81 13.26 -0.20
CA ALA A 29 -18.72 13.71 0.84
C ALA A 29 -20.20 13.42 0.53
N ILE A 30 -20.60 13.50 -0.75
CA ILE A 30 -21.94 13.11 -1.18
C ILE A 30 -22.11 11.59 -1.09
N ALA A 31 -21.14 10.82 -1.57
CA ALA A 31 -21.18 9.36 -1.56
C ALA A 31 -21.26 8.81 -0.13
N GLU A 32 -20.45 9.30 0.79
CA GLU A 32 -20.45 8.92 2.21
C GLU A 32 -21.80 9.22 2.90
N ARG A 33 -22.47 10.29 2.50
CA ARG A 33 -23.82 10.62 3.03
C ARG A 33 -24.89 9.68 2.49
N VAL A 34 -24.78 9.26 1.22
CA VAL A 34 -25.78 8.42 0.54
C VAL A 34 -25.53 6.93 0.79
N MET A 35 -24.26 6.56 0.96
CA MET A 35 -23.78 5.18 1.10
C MET A 35 -22.74 5.11 2.23
N PRO A 36 -23.13 5.30 3.50
CA PRO A 36 -22.19 5.49 4.62
C PRO A 36 -21.29 4.27 4.90
N ASN A 37 -21.69 3.09 4.45
CA ASN A 37 -20.94 1.86 4.67
C ASN A 37 -20.01 1.46 3.48
N ILE A 38 -19.99 2.26 2.42
CA ILE A 38 -19.18 1.99 1.24
C ILE A 38 -17.91 2.84 1.29
N PRO A 39 -16.72 2.22 1.39
CA PRO A 39 -15.47 2.97 1.36
C PRO A 39 -15.27 3.66 0.01
N VAL A 40 -14.90 4.93 0.06
CA VAL A 40 -14.67 5.76 -1.13
C VAL A 40 -13.19 6.10 -1.23
N SER A 41 -12.56 5.73 -2.34
CA SER A 41 -11.19 6.15 -2.67
C SER A 41 -11.23 7.23 -3.74
N ILE A 42 -10.50 8.32 -3.51
CA ILE A 42 -10.38 9.43 -4.47
C ILE A 42 -8.95 9.53 -4.99
N SER A 43 -8.80 9.73 -6.29
CA SER A 43 -7.50 9.63 -6.96
C SER A 43 -6.50 10.69 -6.49
N SER A 44 -6.98 11.87 -6.14
CA SER A 44 -6.17 12.97 -5.61
C SER A 44 -5.52 12.72 -4.25
N GLU A 45 -5.99 11.70 -3.51
CA GLU A 45 -5.39 11.28 -2.23
C GLU A 45 -4.59 9.99 -2.35
N VAL A 46 -5.04 9.06 -3.20
CA VAL A 46 -4.35 7.78 -3.38
C VAL A 46 -3.02 7.97 -4.09
N VAL A 47 -3.02 8.70 -5.22
CA VAL A 47 -1.83 8.98 -6.02
C VAL A 47 -1.98 10.29 -6.79
N PRO A 48 -1.59 11.44 -6.21
CA PRO A 48 -1.79 12.76 -6.82
C PRO A 48 -0.78 13.02 -7.96
N GLU A 49 -0.83 12.21 -9.00
CA GLU A 49 0.02 12.31 -10.19
C GLU A 49 -0.78 12.73 -11.42
N MET A 50 -0.12 13.41 -12.37
CA MET A 50 -0.78 13.97 -13.55
C MET A 50 -1.24 12.92 -14.58
N TYR A 51 -0.72 11.71 -14.54
CA TYR A 51 -1.03 10.64 -15.47
C TYR A 51 -2.40 10.02 -15.18
N GLU A 52 -3.40 10.37 -15.97
CA GLU A 52 -4.82 10.04 -15.74
C GLU A 52 -5.08 8.54 -15.69
N TYR A 53 -4.51 7.79 -16.63
CA TYR A 53 -4.70 6.34 -16.69
C TYR A 53 -4.11 5.66 -15.46
N GLU A 54 -2.83 5.87 -15.21
CA GLU A 54 -2.10 5.25 -14.10
C GLU A 54 -2.65 5.67 -12.74
N ARG A 55 -3.09 6.94 -12.61
CA ARG A 55 -3.76 7.42 -11.40
C ARG A 55 -5.08 6.70 -11.19
N THR A 56 -5.88 6.56 -12.24
CA THR A 56 -7.18 5.87 -12.17
C THR A 56 -6.98 4.39 -11.85
N GLU A 57 -6.10 3.69 -12.57
CA GLU A 57 -5.80 2.27 -12.36
C GLU A 57 -5.34 2.02 -10.92
N THR A 58 -4.39 2.82 -10.41
CA THR A 58 -3.92 2.71 -9.03
C THR A 58 -5.05 2.92 -8.02
N THR A 59 -5.94 3.88 -8.26
CA THR A 59 -7.06 4.16 -7.37
C THR A 59 -8.12 3.04 -7.41
N VAL A 60 -8.34 2.43 -8.57
CA VAL A 60 -9.23 1.26 -8.70
C VAL A 60 -8.66 0.06 -7.93
N VAL A 61 -7.36 -0.23 -8.06
CA VAL A 61 -6.70 -1.29 -7.28
C VAL A 61 -6.81 -0.99 -5.78
N ASN A 62 -6.58 0.26 -5.37
CA ASN A 62 -6.77 0.67 -3.96
C ASN A 62 -8.17 0.35 -3.47
N SER A 63 -9.20 0.75 -4.22
CA SER A 63 -10.61 0.50 -3.86
C SER A 63 -10.92 -0.99 -3.78
N TYR A 64 -10.38 -1.79 -4.71
CA TYR A 64 -10.61 -3.23 -4.77
C TYR A 64 -10.08 -3.96 -3.53
N ILE A 65 -8.89 -3.62 -3.07
CA ILE A 65 -8.27 -4.30 -1.91
C ILE A 65 -8.70 -3.71 -0.56
N ARG A 66 -9.25 -2.49 -0.54
CA ARG A 66 -9.55 -1.74 0.67
C ARG A 66 -10.51 -2.45 1.63
N PRO A 67 -11.63 -3.06 1.21
CA PRO A 67 -12.54 -3.75 2.12
C PRO A 67 -11.86 -4.89 2.89
N VAL A 68 -11.09 -5.72 2.18
CA VAL A 68 -10.39 -6.87 2.76
C VAL A 68 -9.33 -6.42 3.76
N VAL A 69 -8.50 -5.44 3.37
CA VAL A 69 -7.42 -4.93 4.24
C VAL A 69 -8.00 -4.21 5.45
N SER A 70 -9.06 -3.43 5.29
CA SER A 70 -9.72 -2.75 6.43
C SER A 70 -10.26 -3.75 7.44
N THR A 71 -10.98 -4.77 7.01
CA THR A 71 -11.51 -5.82 7.88
C THR A 71 -10.40 -6.56 8.63
N TYR A 72 -9.30 -6.88 7.93
CA TYR A 72 -8.14 -7.53 8.55
C TYR A 72 -7.50 -6.66 9.63
N LEU A 73 -7.23 -5.39 9.32
CA LEU A 73 -6.59 -4.46 10.26
C LEU A 73 -7.47 -4.15 11.47
N GLU A 74 -8.78 -3.99 11.28
CA GLU A 74 -9.73 -3.82 12.37
C GLU A 74 -9.78 -5.03 13.31
N SER A 75 -9.78 -6.23 12.75
CA SER A 75 -9.70 -7.46 13.52
C SER A 75 -8.40 -7.56 14.32
N LEU A 76 -7.27 -7.21 13.69
CA LEU A 76 -5.95 -7.22 14.32
C LEU A 76 -5.86 -6.18 15.45
N GLU A 77 -6.31 -4.94 15.22
CA GLU A 77 -6.37 -3.90 16.25
C GLU A 77 -7.25 -4.32 17.42
N GLY A 78 -8.42 -4.89 17.14
CA GLY A 78 -9.33 -5.39 18.17
C GLY A 78 -8.73 -6.50 19.03
N GLU A 79 -7.99 -7.43 18.41
CA GLU A 79 -7.33 -8.51 19.14
C GLU A 79 -6.14 -8.01 19.97
N LEU A 80 -5.34 -7.09 19.44
CA LEU A 80 -4.23 -6.50 20.17
C LEU A 80 -4.71 -5.68 21.37
N ASN A 81 -5.76 -4.87 21.22
CA ASN A 81 -6.33 -4.06 22.29
C ASN A 81 -6.98 -4.92 23.40
N ARG A 82 -7.43 -6.14 23.07
CA ARG A 82 -7.91 -7.09 24.10
C ARG A 82 -6.79 -7.72 24.94
N ARG A 83 -5.60 -7.89 24.35
CA ARG A 83 -4.46 -8.55 24.99
C ARG A 83 -3.50 -7.60 25.66
N MET A 84 -3.44 -6.37 25.19
CA MET A 84 -2.44 -5.39 25.58
C MET A 84 -3.09 -4.00 25.74
N ASN A 85 -2.63 -3.22 26.71
CA ASN A 85 -3.09 -1.85 26.93
C ASN A 85 -2.26 -0.88 26.10
N ASN A 86 -2.90 0.13 25.51
CA ASN A 86 -2.26 1.25 24.79
C ASN A 86 -1.35 0.81 23.63
N VAL A 87 -1.82 -0.11 22.79
CA VAL A 87 -1.08 -0.55 21.62
C VAL A 87 -1.23 0.47 20.49
N GLN A 88 -0.10 0.88 19.93
CA GLN A 88 -0.06 1.62 18.65
C GLN A 88 0.37 0.64 17.55
N LEU A 89 -0.56 0.28 16.68
CA LEU A 89 -0.29 -0.57 15.53
C LEU A 89 0.28 0.25 14.38
N HIS A 90 1.48 -0.10 13.93
CA HIS A 90 2.09 0.44 12.74
C HIS A 90 2.23 -0.67 11.69
N ILE A 91 1.89 -0.34 10.47
CA ILE A 91 1.94 -1.27 9.33
C ILE A 91 3.12 -0.89 8.44
N LEU A 92 3.92 -1.87 8.09
CA LEU A 92 5.02 -1.66 7.16
C LEU A 92 4.48 -1.45 5.75
N ARG A 93 5.03 -0.47 5.04
CA ARG A 93 4.70 -0.14 3.67
C ARG A 93 5.68 -0.79 2.68
N SER A 94 5.27 -0.85 1.43
CA SER A 94 6.08 -1.37 0.33
C SER A 94 7.40 -0.62 0.11
N ASP A 95 7.46 0.65 0.49
CA ASP A 95 8.67 1.49 0.41
C ASP A 95 9.61 1.34 1.62
N GLY A 96 9.26 0.47 2.58
CA GLY A 96 10.01 0.27 3.82
C GLY A 96 9.66 1.25 4.94
N GLY A 97 8.76 2.21 4.70
CA GLY A 97 8.23 3.12 5.71
C GLY A 97 7.15 2.48 6.58
N LEU A 98 6.74 3.19 7.62
CA LEU A 98 5.63 2.79 8.50
C LEU A 98 4.42 3.69 8.29
N ALA A 99 3.24 3.12 8.37
CA ALA A 99 1.96 3.82 8.37
C ALA A 99 1.16 3.48 9.63
N SER A 100 0.32 4.40 10.10
CA SER A 100 -0.70 4.06 11.08
C SER A 100 -1.72 3.09 10.46
N ALA A 101 -2.44 2.34 11.29
CA ALA A 101 -3.48 1.45 10.81
C ALA A 101 -4.55 2.19 10.00
N GLU A 102 -4.91 3.42 10.37
CA GLU A 102 -5.85 4.26 9.62
C GLU A 102 -5.33 4.62 8.22
N ALA A 103 -4.07 5.06 8.12
CA ALA A 103 -3.45 5.35 6.83
C ALA A 103 -3.35 4.08 5.95
N ALA A 104 -3.01 2.95 6.55
CA ALA A 104 -2.96 1.66 5.87
C ALA A 104 -4.34 1.22 5.35
N LYS A 105 -5.41 1.43 6.12
CA LYS A 105 -6.80 1.18 5.69
C LYS A 105 -7.25 2.12 4.57
N ALA A 106 -6.80 3.37 4.58
CA ALA A 106 -7.17 4.35 3.55
C ALA A 106 -6.47 4.10 2.20
N THR A 107 -5.17 3.75 2.24
CA THR A 107 -4.34 3.55 1.06
C THR A 107 -3.60 2.21 1.07
N PRO A 108 -4.35 1.08 1.08
CA PRO A 108 -3.75 -0.25 1.14
C PRO A 108 -2.91 -0.62 -0.09
N VAL A 109 -3.06 0.08 -1.21
CA VAL A 109 -2.18 -0.08 -2.39
C VAL A 109 -0.69 0.07 -2.04
N ASN A 110 -0.37 0.83 -0.99
CA ASN A 110 1.00 1.01 -0.50
C ASN A 110 1.54 -0.18 0.31
N LEU A 111 0.76 -1.25 0.48
CA LEU A 111 1.15 -2.44 1.26
C LEU A 111 1.46 -3.66 0.40
N LEU A 112 1.26 -3.59 -0.92
CA LEU A 112 1.31 -4.74 -1.83
C LEU A 112 2.62 -5.52 -1.80
N MET A 113 3.75 -4.84 -1.50
CA MET A 113 5.09 -5.44 -1.40
C MET A 113 5.70 -5.26 0.01
N SER A 114 4.86 -5.10 1.03
CA SER A 114 5.34 -4.85 2.41
C SER A 114 6.11 -6.02 3.02
N GLY A 115 5.78 -7.26 2.67
CA GLY A 115 6.49 -8.44 3.14
C GLY A 115 7.98 -8.43 2.73
N PRO A 116 8.30 -8.43 1.42
CA PRO A 116 9.66 -8.29 0.93
C PRO A 116 10.38 -7.04 1.47
N ALA A 117 9.70 -5.89 1.54
CA ALA A 117 10.26 -4.66 2.10
C ALA A 117 10.67 -4.83 3.58
N GLY A 118 9.91 -5.63 4.34
CA GLY A 118 10.24 -5.97 5.73
C GLY A 118 11.53 -6.78 5.85
N GLY A 119 11.70 -7.78 5.00
CA GLY A 119 12.93 -8.58 4.92
C GLY A 119 14.15 -7.70 4.64
N VAL A 120 14.04 -6.80 3.65
CA VAL A 120 15.11 -5.86 3.30
C VAL A 120 15.42 -4.90 4.46
N SER A 121 14.40 -4.34 5.12
CA SER A 121 14.58 -3.45 6.26
C SER A 121 15.28 -4.15 7.44
N GLY A 122 14.92 -5.40 7.72
CA GLY A 122 15.57 -6.24 8.72
C GLY A 122 17.04 -6.52 8.37
N ALA A 123 17.33 -6.85 7.12
CA ALA A 123 18.68 -7.07 6.65
C ALA A 123 19.57 -5.82 6.77
N ILE A 124 19.04 -4.65 6.43
CA ILE A 124 19.74 -3.36 6.60
C ILE A 124 20.06 -3.11 8.07
N TRP A 125 19.10 -3.37 8.95
CA TRP A 125 19.31 -3.16 10.39
C TRP A 125 20.43 -4.06 10.93
N ILE A 126 20.45 -5.34 10.59
CA ILE A 126 21.51 -6.29 10.99
C ILE A 126 22.85 -5.89 10.38
N ALA A 127 22.89 -5.55 9.10
CA ALA A 127 24.13 -5.15 8.42
C ALA A 127 24.76 -3.92 9.06
N LYS A 128 23.96 -2.92 9.45
CA LYS A 128 24.43 -1.74 10.18
C LYS A 128 25.08 -2.09 11.52
N GLN A 129 24.53 -3.05 12.27
CA GLN A 129 25.13 -3.53 13.52
C GLN A 129 26.48 -4.23 13.27
N ALA A 130 26.64 -4.87 12.13
CA ALA A 130 27.86 -5.54 11.73
C ALA A 130 28.87 -4.61 11.01
N GLY A 131 28.54 -3.34 10.78
CA GLY A 131 29.41 -2.35 10.15
C GLY A 131 29.40 -2.40 8.61
N PHE A 132 28.40 -3.04 7.99
CA PHE A 132 28.25 -3.11 6.54
C PHE A 132 27.21 -2.12 6.03
N THR A 133 27.49 -1.45 4.92
CA THR A 133 26.60 -0.50 4.25
C THR A 133 26.13 -0.99 2.88
N ASP A 134 26.92 -1.85 2.24
CA ASP A 134 26.65 -2.38 0.91
C ASP A 134 26.41 -3.88 1.02
N LEU A 135 25.25 -4.34 0.57
CA LEU A 135 24.88 -5.75 0.67
C LEU A 135 23.85 -6.12 -0.40
N LEU A 136 23.80 -7.40 -0.68
CA LEU A 136 22.75 -8.04 -1.45
C LEU A 136 21.96 -8.92 -0.48
N THR A 137 20.63 -8.70 -0.41
CA THR A 137 19.76 -9.63 0.33
C THR A 137 19.42 -10.83 -0.53
N PHE A 138 19.23 -11.96 0.11
CA PHE A 138 18.84 -13.19 -0.54
C PHE A 138 17.90 -13.95 0.39
N ASP A 139 16.59 -13.85 0.11
CA ASP A 139 15.53 -14.48 0.88
C ASP A 139 14.90 -15.60 0.08
N MET A 140 15.30 -16.85 0.39
CA MET A 140 14.82 -18.04 -0.30
C MET A 140 13.66 -18.67 0.45
N GLY A 141 12.48 -18.60 -0.15
CA GLY A 141 11.30 -19.34 0.29
C GLY A 141 11.19 -20.73 -0.38
N GLY A 142 10.02 -21.33 -0.25
CA GLY A 142 9.74 -22.66 -0.85
C GLY A 142 9.44 -22.63 -2.36
N THR A 143 9.18 -21.45 -2.95
CA THR A 143 8.76 -21.30 -4.36
C THR A 143 9.57 -20.25 -5.11
N SER A 144 10.12 -19.28 -4.42
CA SER A 144 10.84 -18.15 -5.00
C SER A 144 11.96 -17.68 -4.09
N THR A 145 12.89 -16.96 -4.68
CA THR A 145 13.95 -16.25 -3.99
C THR A 145 13.84 -14.77 -4.28
N ASP A 146 13.78 -13.96 -3.23
CA ASP A 146 13.70 -12.51 -3.28
C ASP A 146 15.10 -11.90 -3.07
N VAL A 147 15.50 -11.05 -4.02
CA VAL A 147 16.82 -10.41 -4.03
C VAL A 147 16.66 -8.90 -4.08
N ALA A 148 17.36 -8.17 -3.21
CA ALA A 148 17.42 -6.72 -3.24
C ALA A 148 18.84 -6.20 -3.05
N LEU A 149 19.17 -5.13 -3.77
CA LEU A 149 20.46 -4.45 -3.68
C LEU A 149 20.36 -3.26 -2.75
N ILE A 150 21.26 -3.18 -1.78
CA ILE A 150 21.42 -2.09 -0.84
C ILE A 150 22.80 -1.47 -1.03
N GLN A 151 22.83 -0.16 -1.22
CA GLN A 151 24.07 0.62 -1.39
C GLN A 151 24.07 1.78 -0.40
N ASN A 152 25.18 1.97 0.30
CA ASN A 152 25.33 2.98 1.35
C ASN A 152 24.24 2.91 2.44
N GLY A 153 23.75 1.71 2.74
CA GLY A 153 22.66 1.48 3.71
C GLY A 153 21.26 1.87 3.24
N VAL A 154 21.09 2.15 1.94
CA VAL A 154 19.82 2.56 1.32
C VAL A 154 19.41 1.52 0.28
N PRO A 155 18.20 0.96 0.37
CA PRO A 155 17.68 0.06 -0.66
C PRO A 155 17.31 0.84 -1.91
N GLN A 156 17.44 0.21 -3.06
CA GLN A 156 16.88 0.75 -4.29
C GLN A 156 15.35 0.70 -4.22
N THR A 157 14.68 1.69 -4.81
CA THR A 157 13.22 1.78 -4.85
C THR A 157 12.73 1.89 -6.28
N ARG A 158 11.53 1.39 -6.51
CA ARG A 158 10.77 1.58 -7.77
C ARG A 158 9.62 2.52 -7.50
N ARG A 159 9.25 3.30 -8.51
CA ARG A 159 8.06 4.16 -8.48
C ARG A 159 6.77 3.40 -8.78
N GLU A 160 6.90 2.28 -9.46
CA GLU A 160 5.80 1.45 -9.93
C GLU A 160 5.93 0.03 -9.37
N THR A 161 4.79 -0.54 -9.01
CA THR A 161 4.70 -1.94 -8.58
C THR A 161 3.79 -2.70 -9.52
N ARG A 162 4.28 -3.78 -10.12
CA ARG A 162 3.45 -4.67 -10.94
C ARG A 162 2.85 -5.77 -10.07
N VAL A 163 1.54 -5.94 -10.16
CA VAL A 163 0.80 -6.99 -9.45
C VAL A 163 -0.10 -7.69 -10.46
N GLY A 164 0.24 -8.93 -10.82
CA GLY A 164 -0.45 -9.62 -11.91
C GLY A 164 -0.30 -8.86 -13.22
N ASP A 165 -1.44 -8.52 -13.83
CA ASP A 165 -1.52 -7.80 -15.11
C ASP A 165 -1.62 -6.28 -14.97
N VAL A 166 -1.69 -5.76 -13.74
CA VAL A 166 -1.81 -4.31 -13.49
C VAL A 166 -0.50 -3.73 -12.98
N THR A 167 -0.26 -2.46 -13.31
CA THR A 167 0.87 -1.68 -12.81
C THR A 167 0.38 -0.48 -12.03
N VAL A 168 0.66 -0.45 -10.73
CA VAL A 168 0.22 0.61 -9.84
C VAL A 168 1.34 1.60 -9.55
N ARG A 169 1.00 2.87 -9.42
CA ARG A 169 1.88 3.96 -8.98
C ARG A 169 1.99 3.96 -7.46
N SER A 170 2.69 2.96 -6.95
CA SER A 170 2.99 2.83 -5.52
C SER A 170 4.47 2.50 -5.38
N SER A 171 5.19 3.37 -4.67
CA SER A 171 6.62 3.17 -4.42
C SER A 171 6.85 1.90 -3.62
N SER A 172 7.81 1.10 -4.06
CA SER A 172 8.24 -0.11 -3.35
C SER A 172 9.76 -0.24 -3.37
N VAL A 173 10.29 -0.98 -2.40
CA VAL A 173 11.68 -1.45 -2.47
C VAL A 173 11.85 -2.29 -3.72
N ASP A 174 12.95 -2.10 -4.46
CA ASP A 174 13.25 -2.88 -5.66
C ASP A 174 13.70 -4.29 -5.29
N VAL A 175 12.71 -5.16 -5.06
CA VAL A 175 12.92 -6.58 -4.85
C VAL A 175 12.65 -7.33 -6.14
N ARG A 176 13.57 -8.22 -6.52
CA ARG A 176 13.44 -9.08 -7.69
C ARG A 176 13.24 -10.51 -7.24
N SER A 177 12.09 -11.07 -7.59
CA SER A 177 11.78 -12.48 -7.32
C SER A 177 12.21 -13.34 -8.50
N VAL A 178 12.94 -14.40 -8.23
CA VAL A 178 13.30 -15.45 -9.20
C VAL A 178 12.65 -16.76 -8.77
N GLY A 179 12.15 -17.53 -9.73
CA GLY A 179 11.50 -18.81 -9.49
C GLY A 179 12.50 -19.93 -9.18
N ALA A 180 13.21 -19.77 -8.08
CA ALA A 180 14.16 -20.76 -7.56
C ALA A 180 14.00 -20.82 -6.05
N GLY A 181 13.27 -21.80 -5.58
CA GLY A 181 12.99 -22.05 -4.19
C GLY A 181 12.84 -23.54 -3.91
#